data_9eb34bb3d620ba762f085ab55d256b56
#
_entry.id   9eb34bb3d620ba762f085ab55d256b56
#
_cell.length_a   1.000
_cell.length_b   1.000
_cell.length_c   1.000
_cell.angle_alpha   90.00
_cell.angle_beta   90.00
_cell.angle_gamma   90.00
#
_symmetry.space_group_name_H-M   'P 1'
#
loop_
_entity.id
_entity.type
_entity.pdbx_description
1 polymer ?
#
loop_
_entity_poly.entity_id
_entity_poly.type
_entity_poly.pdbx_seq_one_letter_code
_entity_poly.pdbx_strand_id
1 'polypeptide(L)'
;EIFEETAGNEKAHAREVLKKYLCKINNTEANLRDAAKGEAQEANRTYKDFENVARKEGFYDIADFYKELQETEEAHEERFIKLADKIKEDEMFKSIGPSLWQCMNCGYIHEGTEAPKNCPLCNYPKSYFKPYCKVK
;
A
#
# COMPACT_ATOMS: atom_id res chain seq x y z
N GLU A 1 -2.12 17.72 -19.26
CA GLU A 1 -3.01 16.81 -20.03
C GLU A 1 -2.21 15.79 -20.84
N ILE A 2 -1.35 16.18 -21.83
CA ILE A 2 -0.55 15.24 -22.65
C ILE A 2 0.38 14.37 -21.79
N PHE A 3 1.08 14.95 -20.82
CA PHE A 3 1.96 14.18 -19.92
C PHE A 3 1.20 13.20 -19.03
N GLU A 4 0.01 13.56 -18.57
CA GLU A 4 -0.84 12.67 -17.77
C GLU A 4 -1.38 11.50 -18.60
N GLU A 5 -1.79 11.78 -19.83
CA GLU A 5 -2.22 10.74 -20.80
C GLU A 5 -1.07 9.77 -21.09
N THR A 6 0.11 10.28 -21.43
CA THR A 6 1.29 9.45 -21.69
C THR A 6 1.70 8.63 -20.47
N ALA A 7 1.70 9.23 -19.28
CA ALA A 7 1.96 8.50 -18.02
C ALA A 7 0.95 7.37 -17.79
N GLY A 8 -0.32 7.58 -18.14
CA GLY A 8 -1.35 6.55 -18.13
C GLY A 8 -1.05 5.38 -19.09
N ASN A 9 -0.56 5.71 -20.29
CA ASN A 9 -0.15 4.70 -21.29
C ASN A 9 1.04 3.88 -20.79
N GLU A 10 2.07 4.52 -20.23
CA GLU A 10 3.25 3.83 -19.69
C GLU A 10 2.89 2.95 -18.48
N LYS A 11 1.97 3.41 -17.63
CA LYS A 11 1.43 2.57 -16.55
C LYS A 11 0.71 1.32 -17.08
N ALA A 12 -0.02 1.44 -18.20
CA ALA A 12 -0.67 0.29 -18.84
C ALA A 12 0.36 -0.67 -19.42
N HIS A 13 1.42 -0.19 -20.08
CA HIS A 13 2.53 -1.00 -20.59
C HIS A 13 3.20 -1.78 -19.45
N ALA A 14 3.57 -1.11 -18.36
CA ALA A 14 4.18 -1.74 -17.19
C ALA A 14 3.30 -2.85 -16.60
N ARG A 15 1.99 -2.61 -16.47
CA ARG A 15 1.03 -3.61 -15.99
C ARG A 15 0.98 -4.84 -16.88
N GLU A 16 0.97 -4.67 -18.20
CA GLU A 16 0.94 -5.80 -19.13
C GLU A 16 2.24 -6.63 -19.07
N VAL A 17 3.39 -5.97 -18.94
CA VAL A 17 4.69 -6.64 -18.73
C VAL A 17 4.67 -7.46 -17.44
N LEU A 18 4.27 -6.84 -16.31
CA LEU A 18 4.18 -7.51 -15.02
C LEU A 18 3.25 -8.73 -15.06
N LYS A 19 2.09 -8.61 -15.74
CA LYS A 19 1.09 -9.66 -15.81
C LYS A 19 1.47 -10.78 -16.76
N LYS A 20 1.85 -10.46 -18.00
CA LYS A 20 2.00 -11.44 -19.09
C LYS A 20 3.36 -12.11 -19.14
N TYR A 21 4.42 -11.35 -18.82
CA TYR A 21 5.79 -11.82 -19.03
C TYR A 21 6.51 -12.14 -17.73
N LEU A 22 6.29 -11.34 -16.68
CA LEU A 22 6.93 -11.55 -15.38
C LEU A 22 6.09 -12.38 -14.41
N CYS A 23 4.80 -12.59 -14.72
CA CYS A 23 3.84 -13.34 -13.88
C CYS A 23 3.83 -12.89 -12.41
N LYS A 24 4.00 -11.58 -12.18
CA LYS A 24 4.14 -10.98 -10.84
C LYS A 24 2.83 -10.43 -10.28
N ILE A 25 1.71 -10.53 -11.02
CA ILE A 25 0.40 -10.14 -10.51
C ILE A 25 -0.35 -11.40 -10.06
N ASN A 26 -0.37 -11.59 -8.76
CA ASN A 26 -0.96 -12.73 -8.08
C ASN A 26 -2.19 -12.30 -7.25
N ASN A 27 -2.53 -13.06 -6.20
CA ASN A 27 -3.53 -12.64 -5.23
C ASN A 27 -3.05 -11.44 -4.40
N THR A 28 -3.95 -10.78 -3.69
CA THR A 28 -3.66 -9.55 -2.96
C THR A 28 -2.59 -9.73 -1.87
N GLU A 29 -2.62 -10.85 -1.13
CA GLU A 29 -1.61 -11.13 -0.11
C GLU A 29 -0.21 -11.25 -0.73
N ALA A 30 -0.08 -12.05 -1.78
CA ALA A 30 1.21 -12.24 -2.46
C ALA A 30 1.74 -10.93 -3.07
N ASN A 31 0.86 -10.12 -3.66
CA ASN A 31 1.23 -8.82 -4.22
C ASN A 31 1.71 -7.84 -3.14
N LEU A 32 1.08 -7.82 -1.96
CA LEU A 32 1.52 -7.01 -0.82
C LEU A 32 2.88 -7.45 -0.30
N ARG A 33 3.13 -8.75 -0.21
CA ARG A 33 4.45 -9.27 0.19
C ARG A 33 5.54 -8.99 -0.83
N ASP A 34 5.22 -9.01 -2.12
CA ASP A 34 6.17 -8.66 -3.18
C ASP A 34 6.48 -7.15 -3.16
N ALA A 35 5.46 -6.31 -2.92
CA ALA A 35 5.66 -4.88 -2.70
C ALA A 35 6.55 -4.62 -1.48
N ALA A 36 6.29 -5.24 -0.33
CA ALA A 36 7.13 -5.11 0.86
C ALA A 36 8.60 -5.44 0.60
N LYS A 37 8.89 -6.47 -0.21
CA LYS A 37 10.28 -6.79 -0.61
C LYS A 37 10.91 -5.70 -1.46
N GLY A 38 10.14 -5.02 -2.30
CA GLY A 38 10.59 -3.88 -3.08
C GLY A 38 11.02 -2.73 -2.17
N GLU A 39 10.14 -2.33 -1.25
CA GLU A 39 10.44 -1.28 -0.28
C GLU A 39 11.67 -1.61 0.58
N ALA A 40 11.76 -2.85 1.09
CA ALA A 40 12.93 -3.32 1.83
C ALA A 40 14.24 -3.22 1.00
N GLN A 41 14.19 -3.51 -0.30
CA GLN A 41 15.33 -3.37 -1.19
C GLN A 41 15.72 -1.90 -1.39
N GLU A 42 14.74 -1.01 -1.53
CA GLU A 42 14.98 0.43 -1.66
C GLU A 42 15.58 1.01 -0.37
N ALA A 43 15.00 0.71 0.79
CA ALA A 43 15.48 1.16 2.09
C ALA A 43 16.91 0.65 2.38
N ASN A 44 17.08 -0.68 2.38
CA ASN A 44 18.27 -1.33 2.92
C ASN A 44 19.46 -1.40 1.94
N ARG A 45 19.22 -1.17 0.65
CA ARG A 45 20.26 -1.27 -0.38
C ARG A 45 20.34 -0.03 -1.25
N THR A 46 19.29 0.26 -2.03
CA THR A 46 19.35 1.28 -3.08
C THR A 46 19.64 2.66 -2.52
N TYR A 47 18.81 3.15 -1.60
CA TYR A 47 18.99 4.49 -1.02
C TYR A 47 20.16 4.56 -0.04
N LYS A 48 20.47 3.44 0.62
CA LYS A 48 21.68 3.37 1.45
C LYS A 48 22.96 3.48 0.64
N ASP A 49 23.03 2.87 -0.53
CA ASP A 49 24.17 3.00 -1.44
C ASP A 49 24.26 4.43 -1.96
N PHE A 50 23.12 5.06 -2.32
CA PHE A 50 23.08 6.46 -2.76
C PHE A 50 23.50 7.43 -1.65
N GLU A 51 23.04 7.23 -0.42
CA GLU A 51 23.49 8.00 0.76
C GLU A 51 25.03 7.91 0.90
N ASN A 52 25.57 6.71 0.85
CA ASN A 52 27.00 6.49 1.03
C ASN A 52 27.82 7.17 -0.08
N VAL A 53 27.37 7.13 -1.32
CA VAL A 53 28.05 7.80 -2.46
C VAL A 53 27.97 9.32 -2.26
N ALA A 54 26.81 9.86 -1.97
CA ALA A 54 26.63 11.30 -1.76
C ALA A 54 27.53 11.82 -0.64
N ARG A 55 27.64 11.11 0.50
CA ARG A 55 28.56 11.48 1.60
C ARG A 55 30.02 11.46 1.17
N LYS A 56 30.45 10.46 0.39
CA LYS A 56 31.83 10.39 -0.11
C LYS A 56 32.17 11.53 -1.08
N GLU A 57 31.19 11.98 -1.84
CA GLU A 57 31.35 13.09 -2.80
C GLU A 57 31.15 14.47 -2.14
N GLY A 58 30.78 14.54 -0.86
CA GLY A 58 30.59 15.78 -0.11
C GLY A 58 29.22 16.44 -0.27
N PHE A 59 28.23 15.74 -0.84
CA PHE A 59 26.86 16.20 -0.98
C PHE A 59 26.03 15.79 0.23
N TYR A 60 26.25 16.41 1.38
CA TYR A 60 25.66 16.00 2.65
C TYR A 60 24.15 16.18 2.72
N ASP A 61 23.60 17.23 2.13
CA ASP A 61 22.16 17.49 2.02
C ASP A 61 21.44 16.40 1.19
N ILE A 62 22.06 15.96 0.10
CA ILE A 62 21.56 14.84 -0.72
C ILE A 62 21.64 13.53 0.07
N ALA A 63 22.73 13.31 0.81
CA ALA A 63 22.87 12.13 1.63
C ALA A 63 21.82 12.05 2.74
N ASP A 64 21.55 13.17 3.41
CA ASP A 64 20.52 13.25 4.45
C ASP A 64 19.12 13.01 3.87
N PHE A 65 18.82 13.52 2.68
CA PHE A 65 17.58 13.20 1.96
C PHE A 65 17.42 11.69 1.68
N TYR A 66 18.48 11.02 1.20
CA TYR A 66 18.41 9.55 0.99
C TYR A 66 18.26 8.78 2.31
N LYS A 67 18.79 9.28 3.42
CA LYS A 67 18.56 8.68 4.72
C LYS A 67 17.09 8.79 5.16
N GLU A 68 16.46 9.94 4.96
CA GLU A 68 15.03 10.14 5.24
C GLU A 68 14.14 9.26 4.35
N LEU A 69 14.53 9.05 3.07
CA LEU A 69 13.86 8.10 2.20
C LEU A 69 13.94 6.67 2.73
N GLN A 70 15.11 6.20 3.21
CA GLN A 70 15.25 4.86 3.81
C GLN A 70 14.20 4.64 4.92
N GLU A 71 14.07 5.59 5.86
CA GLU A 71 13.09 5.53 6.95
C GLU A 71 11.64 5.51 6.44
N THR A 72 11.37 6.20 5.33
CA THR A 72 10.05 6.21 4.67
C THR A 72 9.72 4.85 4.06
N GLU A 73 10.67 4.24 3.34
CA GLU A 73 10.45 2.94 2.71
C GLU A 73 10.39 1.80 3.74
N GLU A 74 11.10 1.91 4.87
CA GLU A 74 10.91 0.99 6.00
C GLU A 74 9.46 1.04 6.54
N ALA A 75 8.88 2.23 6.66
CA ALA A 75 7.49 2.39 7.09
C ALA A 75 6.49 1.83 6.04
N HIS A 76 6.80 1.95 4.75
CA HIS A 76 6.01 1.34 3.66
C HIS A 76 6.09 -0.19 3.72
N GLU A 77 7.29 -0.77 3.89
CA GLU A 77 7.50 -2.21 4.07
C GLU A 77 6.63 -2.75 5.22
N GLU A 78 6.75 -2.15 6.42
CA GLU A 78 5.94 -2.55 7.57
C GLU A 78 4.44 -2.49 7.30
N ARG A 79 3.99 -1.45 6.62
CA ARG A 79 2.59 -1.27 6.25
C ARG A 79 2.10 -2.39 5.34
N PHE A 80 2.87 -2.75 4.30
CA PHE A 80 2.50 -3.82 3.39
C PHE A 80 2.50 -5.19 4.07
N ILE A 81 3.47 -5.47 4.95
CA ILE A 81 3.51 -6.69 5.75
C ILE A 81 2.26 -6.79 6.64
N LYS A 82 1.94 -5.75 7.41
CA LYS A 82 0.75 -5.70 8.27
C LYS A 82 -0.55 -5.95 7.51
N LEU A 83 -0.67 -5.41 6.30
CA LEU A 83 -1.85 -5.63 5.45
C LEU A 83 -1.90 -7.07 4.92
N ALA A 84 -0.77 -7.63 4.50
CA ALA A 84 -0.69 -9.01 4.05
C ALA A 84 -1.06 -10.00 5.17
N ASP A 85 -0.57 -9.76 6.39
CA ASP A 85 -0.89 -10.59 7.57
C ASP A 85 -2.38 -10.54 7.90
N LYS A 86 -2.99 -9.35 7.91
CA LYS A 86 -4.45 -9.21 8.11
C LYS A 86 -5.29 -9.94 7.06
N ILE A 87 -4.83 -9.99 5.81
CA ILE A 87 -5.53 -10.74 4.76
C ILE A 87 -5.38 -12.25 5.02
N LYS A 88 -4.16 -12.71 5.32
CA LYS A 88 -3.86 -14.11 5.61
C LYS A 88 -4.67 -14.64 6.79
N GLU A 89 -4.84 -13.84 7.83
CA GLU A 89 -5.54 -14.19 9.07
C GLU A 89 -7.05 -13.91 9.01
N ASP A 90 -7.56 -13.46 7.86
CA ASP A 90 -8.97 -13.05 7.68
C ASP A 90 -9.39 -11.94 8.67
N GLU A 91 -8.48 -11.04 9.02
CA GLU A 91 -8.69 -9.96 9.99
C GLU A 91 -8.86 -8.57 9.34
N MET A 92 -8.73 -8.48 8.02
CA MET A 92 -8.74 -7.21 7.29
C MET A 92 -10.00 -6.36 7.57
N PHE A 93 -11.12 -7.02 7.80
CA PHE A 93 -12.43 -6.41 8.02
C PHE A 93 -13.02 -6.71 9.41
N LYS A 94 -12.15 -7.07 10.37
CA LYS A 94 -12.50 -7.37 11.76
C LYS A 94 -11.82 -6.41 12.73
N SER A 95 -12.41 -6.28 13.92
CA SER A 95 -11.87 -5.50 15.03
C SER A 95 -12.08 -6.23 16.35
N ILE A 96 -11.23 -5.99 17.34
CA ILE A 96 -11.31 -6.62 18.67
C ILE A 96 -12.60 -6.25 19.40
N GLY A 97 -13.16 -5.07 19.13
CA GLY A 97 -14.40 -4.56 19.71
C GLY A 97 -15.26 -3.85 18.68
N PRO A 98 -16.45 -3.35 19.07
CA PRO A 98 -17.31 -2.57 18.17
C PRO A 98 -16.55 -1.42 17.54
N SER A 99 -16.58 -1.33 16.22
CA SER A 99 -15.89 -0.34 15.41
C SER A 99 -16.82 0.21 14.35
N LEU A 100 -16.50 1.38 13.83
CA LEU A 100 -17.25 1.95 12.71
C LEU A 100 -16.56 1.60 11.39
N TRP A 101 -17.37 1.19 10.43
CA TRP A 101 -16.95 0.80 9.08
C TRP A 101 -17.68 1.64 8.04
N GLN A 102 -16.96 2.39 7.23
CA GLN A 102 -17.54 3.23 6.19
C GLN A 102 -17.48 2.53 4.83
N CYS A 103 -18.64 2.45 4.16
CA CYS A 103 -18.70 2.06 2.76
C CYS A 103 -18.10 3.18 1.88
N MET A 104 -17.03 2.89 1.17
CA MET A 104 -16.34 3.84 0.28
C MET A 104 -17.14 4.20 -0.97
N ASN A 105 -18.17 3.41 -1.31
CA ASN A 105 -19.02 3.72 -2.47
C ASN A 105 -20.13 4.74 -2.12
N CYS A 106 -20.87 4.53 -1.01
CA CYS A 106 -22.05 5.33 -0.70
C CYS A 106 -21.98 6.10 0.62
N GLY A 107 -20.90 5.96 1.40
CA GLY A 107 -20.73 6.64 2.69
C GLY A 107 -21.48 6.02 3.86
N TYR A 108 -22.24 4.93 3.67
CA TYR A 108 -22.95 4.25 4.76
C TYR A 108 -21.99 3.85 5.88
N ILE A 109 -22.38 4.10 7.13
CA ILE A 109 -21.61 3.73 8.32
C ILE A 109 -22.27 2.53 9.00
N HIS A 110 -21.51 1.46 9.15
CA HIS A 110 -21.87 0.26 9.91
C HIS A 110 -21.11 0.26 11.25
N GLU A 111 -21.81 -0.09 12.34
CA GLU A 111 -21.18 -0.33 13.64
C GLU A 111 -21.20 -1.82 13.94
N GLY A 112 -20.05 -2.39 14.26
CA GLY A 112 -19.91 -3.81 14.57
C GLY A 112 -18.46 -4.23 14.71
N THR A 113 -18.25 -5.46 15.15
CA THR A 113 -16.90 -6.08 15.24
C THR A 113 -16.36 -6.51 13.88
N GLU A 114 -17.19 -6.49 12.84
CA GLU A 114 -16.83 -6.88 11.48
C GLU A 114 -17.62 -6.03 10.47
N ALA A 115 -16.99 -5.69 9.35
CA ALA A 115 -17.67 -5.06 8.23
C ALA A 115 -18.69 -6.04 7.60
N PRO A 116 -19.89 -5.59 7.19
CA PRO A 116 -20.91 -6.46 6.63
C PRO A 116 -20.46 -7.07 5.30
N LYS A 117 -20.93 -8.29 4.98
CA LYS A 117 -20.62 -8.97 3.72
C LYS A 117 -20.93 -8.13 2.49
N ASN A 118 -22.10 -7.46 2.54
CA ASN A 118 -22.53 -6.50 1.53
C ASN A 118 -23.07 -5.25 2.23
N CYS A 119 -22.88 -4.11 1.62
CA CYS A 119 -23.41 -2.85 2.13
C CYS A 119 -24.95 -2.87 2.15
N PRO A 120 -25.61 -2.63 3.32
CA PRO A 120 -27.08 -2.64 3.41
C PRO A 120 -27.75 -1.57 2.53
N LEU A 121 -27.06 -0.47 2.23
CA LEU A 121 -27.62 0.63 1.43
C LEU A 121 -27.41 0.44 -0.06
N CYS A 122 -26.21 0.04 -0.52
CA CYS A 122 -25.86 0.03 -1.94
C CYS A 122 -25.43 -1.34 -2.49
N ASN A 123 -25.46 -2.38 -1.64
CA ASN A 123 -25.11 -3.77 -1.96
C ASN A 123 -23.65 -4.01 -2.45
N TYR A 124 -22.76 -3.04 -2.32
CA TYR A 124 -21.35 -3.23 -2.63
C TYR A 124 -20.69 -4.19 -1.63
N PRO A 125 -19.72 -5.01 -2.07
CA PRO A 125 -19.13 -6.06 -1.24
C PRO A 125 -18.28 -5.51 -0.10
N LYS A 126 -17.97 -6.38 0.90
CA LYS A 126 -17.14 -6.10 2.08
C LYS A 126 -15.82 -5.37 1.75
N SER A 127 -15.20 -5.66 0.62
CA SER A 127 -13.97 -5.01 0.15
C SER A 127 -14.08 -3.49 -0.06
N TYR A 128 -15.30 -2.96 -0.09
CA TYR A 128 -15.55 -1.52 -0.15
C TYR A 128 -15.66 -0.86 1.23
N PHE A 129 -15.48 -1.58 2.32
CA PHE A 129 -15.47 -1.00 3.65
C PHE A 129 -14.06 -0.65 4.12
N LYS A 130 -13.94 0.43 4.84
CA LYS A 130 -12.74 0.83 5.58
C LYS A 130 -13.10 1.21 7.02
N PRO A 131 -12.16 1.10 7.97
CA PRO A 131 -12.35 1.67 9.30
C PRO A 131 -12.69 3.16 9.22
N TYR A 132 -13.62 3.61 10.05
CA TYR A 132 -14.04 5.01 10.12
C TYR A 132 -13.80 5.56 11.52
N CYS A 133 -13.05 6.66 11.59
CA CYS A 133 -12.87 7.43 12.83
C CYS A 133 -13.75 8.67 12.75
N LYS A 134 -14.63 8.88 13.75
CA LYS A 134 -15.32 10.16 13.89
C LYS A 134 -14.26 11.23 14.17
N VAL A 135 -14.13 12.18 13.27
CA VAL A 135 -13.37 13.40 13.55
C VAL A 135 -14.15 14.14 14.63
N LYS A 136 -13.48 14.41 15.77
CA LYS A 136 -14.05 15.22 16.86
C LYS A 136 -13.99 16.68 16.50
#